data_c0ce2954a40e74f9cb38e09e95459afa
#
_entry.id   c0ce2954a40e74f9cb38e09e95459afa
#
_cell.length_a   1.000
_cell.length_b   1.000
_cell.length_c   1.000
_cell.angle_alpha   90.00
_cell.angle_beta   90.00
_cell.angle_gamma   90.00
#
_symmetry.space_group_name_H-M   'P 1'
#
loop_
_entity.id
_entity.type
_entity.pdbx_description
1 polymer ?
#
loop_
_entity_poly.entity_id
_entity_poly.type
_entity_poly.pdbx_seq_one_letter_code
_entity_poly.pdbx_strand_id
1 'polypeptide(L)'
;MTLSSTKVPEGWQGSEAAYMAFGALVRAGKEPRRDFSYAPRMEGGTVDFTFTNPPDLAMQVQESFYSHHSGIETRGTDMLAKAQLAGRGITLIMLEHDKLIQDPDWLIGEALRYRDHSWE
;
A
#
# COMPACT_ATOMS: atom_id res chain seq x y z
N MET A 1 -14.17 -21.81 3.42
CA MET A 1 -13.81 -21.55 3.09
C MET A 1 -13.02 -20.70 3.19
N THR A 2 -12.83 -20.25 3.38
CA THR A 2 -12.22 -19.48 3.84
C THR A 2 -11.04 -19.09 3.35
N LEU A 3 -10.32 -19.64 2.96
CA LEU A 3 -9.16 -19.32 2.43
C LEU A 3 -9.20 -18.59 1.18
N SER A 4 -10.34 -18.36 0.66
CA SER A 4 -10.49 -17.57 -0.53
C SER A 4 -10.00 -16.17 -0.33
N SER A 5 -9.80 -15.76 0.90
CA SER A 5 -9.32 -14.42 1.15
C SER A 5 -7.92 -14.19 0.59
N THR A 6 -7.16 -15.25 0.30
CA THR A 6 -5.85 -15.09 -0.28
C THR A 6 -5.86 -15.31 -1.78
N LYS A 7 -7.02 -15.64 -2.35
CA LYS A 7 -7.12 -15.81 -3.77
C LYS A 7 -7.50 -14.51 -4.42
N VAL A 8 -6.69 -14.11 -5.40
CA VAL A 8 -6.97 -12.89 -6.15
C VAL A 8 -8.10 -13.17 -7.12
N PRO A 9 -9.17 -12.36 -7.09
CA PRO A 9 -10.28 -12.59 -8.00
C PRO A 9 -9.88 -12.33 -9.44
N GLU A 10 -10.60 -12.99 -10.33
CA GLU A 10 -10.38 -12.78 -11.74
C GLU A 10 -10.68 -11.32 -12.08
N GLY A 11 -9.81 -10.71 -12.84
CA GLY A 11 -10.00 -9.32 -13.20
C GLY A 11 -9.30 -8.33 -12.27
N TRP A 12 -8.76 -8.82 -11.14
CA TRP A 12 -7.98 -7.94 -10.27
C TRP A 12 -6.71 -7.51 -10.98
N GLN A 13 -6.41 -6.23 -10.94
CA GLN A 13 -5.19 -5.71 -11.51
C GLN A 13 -4.25 -5.31 -10.40
N GLY A 14 -3.14 -6.02 -10.30
CA GLY A 14 -2.16 -5.78 -9.27
C GLY A 14 -1.73 -7.06 -8.60
N SER A 15 -0.88 -6.94 -7.60
CA SER A 15 -0.33 -8.10 -6.90
C SER A 15 -1.33 -8.65 -5.88
N GLU A 16 -1.03 -9.85 -5.40
CA GLU A 16 -1.79 -10.44 -4.31
C GLU A 16 -1.68 -9.59 -3.06
N ALA A 17 -0.47 -9.06 -2.80
CA ALA A 17 -0.28 -8.21 -1.63
C ALA A 17 -1.16 -6.97 -1.69
N ALA A 18 -1.27 -6.35 -2.88
CA ALA A 18 -2.13 -5.19 -3.05
C ALA A 18 -3.59 -5.56 -2.82
N TYR A 19 -4.00 -6.75 -3.27
CA TYR A 19 -5.36 -7.22 -3.03
C TYR A 19 -5.62 -7.39 -1.53
N MET A 20 -4.65 -7.93 -0.80
CA MET A 20 -4.78 -8.09 0.65
C MET A 20 -4.89 -6.74 1.34
N ALA A 21 -4.13 -5.75 0.87
CA ALA A 21 -4.22 -4.40 1.43
C ALA A 21 -5.59 -3.79 1.16
N PHE A 22 -6.09 -3.96 -0.06
CA PHE A 22 -7.43 -3.47 -0.42
C PHE A 22 -8.48 -4.05 0.51
N GLY A 23 -8.44 -5.37 0.72
CA GLY A 23 -9.39 -6.03 1.60
C GLY A 23 -9.30 -5.54 3.03
N ALA A 24 -8.08 -5.32 3.52
CA ALA A 24 -7.89 -4.82 4.88
C ALA A 24 -8.44 -3.40 5.04
N LEU A 25 -8.31 -2.57 4.01
CA LEU A 25 -8.89 -1.23 4.03
C LEU A 25 -10.41 -1.28 4.13
N VAL A 26 -11.01 -2.18 3.35
CA VAL A 26 -12.47 -2.33 3.40
C VAL A 26 -12.90 -2.80 4.79
N ARG A 27 -12.20 -3.76 5.36
CA ARG A 27 -12.52 -4.26 6.71
C ARG A 27 -12.32 -3.19 7.77
N ALA A 28 -11.41 -2.24 7.52
CA ALA A 28 -11.17 -1.14 8.45
C ALA A 28 -12.20 -0.02 8.31
N GLY A 29 -13.18 -0.19 7.44
CA GLY A 29 -14.26 0.78 7.29
C GLY A 29 -14.05 1.80 6.18
N LYS A 30 -13.01 1.64 5.36
CA LYS A 30 -12.79 2.55 4.24
C LYS A 30 -13.53 2.05 3.02
N GLU A 31 -14.22 2.95 2.35
CA GLU A 31 -15.04 2.58 1.21
C GLU A 31 -14.34 2.96 -0.09
N PRO A 32 -14.17 1.99 -1.01
CA PRO A 32 -13.52 2.29 -2.29
C PRO A 32 -14.28 3.38 -3.03
N ARG A 33 -13.54 4.24 -3.68
CA ARG A 33 -14.03 5.38 -4.46
C ARG A 33 -14.54 6.54 -3.62
N ARG A 34 -15.02 6.26 -2.42
CA ARG A 34 -15.45 7.34 -1.54
C ARG A 34 -14.30 7.79 -0.65
N ASP A 35 -13.62 6.85 0.00
CA ASP A 35 -12.55 7.17 0.96
C ASP A 35 -11.17 7.03 0.35
N PHE A 36 -11.01 6.15 -0.62
CA PHE A 36 -9.73 5.94 -1.28
C PHE A 36 -9.92 5.40 -2.69
N SER A 37 -8.88 5.57 -3.50
CA SER A 37 -8.84 5.02 -4.84
C SER A 37 -7.64 4.10 -4.95
N TYR A 38 -7.80 3.00 -5.65
CA TYR A 38 -6.73 2.08 -5.92
C TYR A 38 -6.43 2.07 -7.42
N ALA A 39 -5.14 2.12 -7.75
CA ALA A 39 -4.71 1.94 -9.13
C ALA A 39 -3.42 1.13 -9.08
N PRO A 40 -3.30 0.07 -9.90
CA PRO A 40 -2.09 -0.74 -9.87
C PRO A 40 -0.89 0.12 -10.25
N ARG A 41 0.22 -0.16 -9.57
CA ARG A 41 1.43 0.58 -9.82
C ARG A 41 1.96 0.17 -11.19
N MET A 42 2.21 1.15 -12.04
CA MET A 42 2.70 0.90 -13.36
C MET A 42 4.06 1.56 -13.52
N GLU A 43 4.77 1.19 -14.55
CA GLU A 43 6.06 1.77 -14.82
C GLU A 43 5.93 3.29 -14.90
N GLY A 44 6.72 3.99 -14.09
CA GLY A 44 6.61 5.44 -14.03
C GLY A 44 5.38 5.95 -13.35
N GLY A 45 4.62 5.05 -12.74
CA GLY A 45 3.32 5.39 -12.19
C GLY A 45 3.35 5.93 -10.79
N THR A 46 2.15 6.14 -10.27
CA THR A 46 1.94 6.73 -8.97
C THR A 46 1.83 5.65 -7.91
N VAL A 47 1.43 6.06 -6.71
CA VAL A 47 1.27 5.13 -5.60
C VAL A 47 0.01 4.29 -5.78
N ASP A 48 -0.03 3.16 -5.10
CA ASP A 48 -1.12 2.21 -5.24
C ASP A 48 -2.45 2.72 -4.67
N PHE A 49 -2.40 3.37 -3.51
CA PHE A 49 -3.62 3.84 -2.84
C PHE A 49 -3.53 5.33 -2.56
N THR A 50 -4.52 6.07 -3.04
CA THR A 50 -4.62 7.50 -2.79
C THR A 50 -5.90 7.76 -2.02
N PHE A 51 -5.81 8.51 -0.93
CA PHE A 51 -6.96 8.71 -0.07
C PHE A 51 -7.63 10.07 -0.30
N THR A 52 -8.93 10.06 -0.16
CA THR A 52 -9.73 11.27 -0.13
C THR A 52 -10.12 11.55 1.32
N ASN A 53 -10.24 10.51 2.12
CA ASN A 53 -10.61 10.61 3.51
C ASN A 53 -9.79 9.61 4.32
N PRO A 54 -8.71 10.06 4.93
CA PRO A 54 -8.22 11.44 5.03
C PRO A 54 -7.48 11.87 3.76
N PRO A 55 -7.51 13.16 3.43
CA PRO A 55 -6.94 13.64 2.16
C PRO A 55 -5.42 13.75 2.15
N ASP A 56 -4.78 13.59 3.30
CA ASP A 56 -3.33 13.75 3.39
C ASP A 56 -2.61 12.41 3.51
N LEU A 57 -3.23 11.34 3.06
CA LEU A 57 -2.65 10.00 3.19
C LEU A 57 -2.58 9.30 1.84
N ALA A 58 -1.49 8.56 1.63
CA ALA A 58 -1.34 7.66 0.49
C ALA A 58 -0.58 6.43 0.96
N MET A 59 -0.76 5.32 0.27
CA MET A 59 -0.09 4.07 0.62
C MET A 59 0.45 3.39 -0.63
N GLN A 60 1.57 2.72 -0.48
CA GLN A 60 2.19 2.00 -1.58
C GLN A 60 2.73 0.67 -1.09
N VAL A 61 2.43 -0.39 -1.84
CA VAL A 61 2.91 -1.72 -1.49
C VAL A 61 4.34 -1.88 -1.98
N GLN A 62 5.23 -2.34 -1.08
CA GLN A 62 6.59 -2.71 -1.44
C GLN A 62 6.60 -4.18 -1.73
N GLU A 63 6.78 -4.54 -3.00
CA GLU A 63 6.79 -5.95 -3.39
C GLU A 63 8.06 -6.63 -2.92
N SER A 64 7.96 -7.91 -2.58
CA SER A 64 9.09 -8.64 -2.07
C SER A 64 10.24 -8.69 -3.08
N PHE A 65 9.90 -8.68 -4.37
CA PHE A 65 10.92 -8.67 -5.41
C PHE A 65 11.87 -7.49 -5.23
N TYR A 66 11.33 -6.30 -5.01
CA TYR A 66 12.14 -5.11 -4.85
C TYR A 66 12.94 -5.14 -3.56
N SER A 67 12.37 -5.71 -2.52
CA SER A 67 13.08 -5.82 -1.25
C SER A 67 14.35 -6.64 -1.38
N HIS A 68 14.33 -7.68 -2.21
CA HIS A 68 15.45 -8.57 -2.34
C HIS A 68 16.46 -8.17 -3.42
N HIS A 69 15.97 -7.56 -4.48
CA HIS A 69 16.82 -7.36 -5.65
C HIS A 69 17.27 -5.93 -5.90
N SER A 70 16.58 -4.97 -5.35
CA SER A 70 16.87 -3.58 -5.66
C SER A 70 16.93 -2.72 -4.41
N GLY A 71 17.36 -3.30 -3.31
CA GLY A 71 17.25 -2.68 -1.99
C GLY A 71 17.60 -1.21 -1.94
N ILE A 72 18.83 -0.84 -2.31
CA ILE A 72 19.27 0.54 -2.18
C ILE A 72 18.55 1.45 -3.17
N GLU A 73 18.45 1.02 -4.42
CA GLU A 73 17.78 1.81 -5.43
C GLU A 73 16.30 1.99 -5.11
N THR A 74 15.66 0.91 -4.67
CA THR A 74 14.25 0.95 -4.33
C THR A 74 14.01 1.90 -3.17
N ARG A 75 14.87 1.84 -2.15
CA ARG A 75 14.74 2.74 -1.00
C ARG A 75 14.92 4.19 -1.42
N GLY A 76 15.86 4.46 -2.31
CA GLY A 76 16.06 5.81 -2.81
C GLY A 76 14.84 6.32 -3.54
N THR A 77 14.25 5.48 -4.39
CA THR A 77 13.05 5.83 -5.12
C THR A 77 11.88 6.07 -4.17
N ASP A 78 11.74 5.19 -3.16
CA ASP A 78 10.67 5.32 -2.17
C ASP A 78 10.83 6.60 -1.37
N MET A 79 12.06 6.95 -0.98
CA MET A 79 12.31 8.16 -0.23
C MET A 79 12.00 9.41 -1.06
N LEU A 80 12.32 9.36 -2.35
CA LEU A 80 12.02 10.47 -3.23
C LEU A 80 10.51 10.65 -3.37
N ALA A 81 9.78 9.55 -3.55
CA ALA A 81 8.34 9.61 -3.65
C ALA A 81 7.72 10.18 -2.37
N LYS A 82 8.22 9.75 -1.22
CA LYS A 82 7.74 10.28 0.06
C LYS A 82 8.00 11.78 0.15
N ALA A 83 9.19 12.21 -0.25
CA ALA A 83 9.54 13.63 -0.18
C ALA A 83 8.66 14.47 -1.10
N GLN A 84 8.41 13.97 -2.31
CA GLN A 84 7.58 14.68 -3.26
C GLN A 84 6.16 14.85 -2.78
N LEU A 85 5.59 13.79 -2.20
CA LEU A 85 4.24 13.87 -1.67
C LEU A 85 4.18 14.71 -0.40
N ALA A 86 5.21 14.63 0.44
CA ALA A 86 5.28 15.46 1.63
C ALA A 86 5.26 16.95 1.26
N GLY A 87 5.90 17.30 0.14
CA GLY A 87 5.87 18.66 -0.34
C GLY A 87 4.47 19.16 -0.70
N ARG A 88 3.53 18.21 -0.88
CA ARG A 88 2.13 18.54 -1.16
C ARG A 88 1.24 18.32 0.06
N GLY A 89 1.86 18.06 1.21
CA GLY A 89 1.10 17.82 2.43
C GLY A 89 0.54 16.41 2.54
N ILE A 90 1.07 15.46 1.78
CA ILE A 90 0.58 14.08 1.78
C ILE A 90 1.64 13.17 2.41
N THR A 91 1.21 12.35 3.36
CA THR A 91 2.07 11.36 3.98
C THR A 91 1.95 10.04 3.22
N LEU A 92 3.06 9.56 2.69
CA LEU A 92 3.09 8.28 2.01
C LEU A 92 3.57 7.21 2.99
N ILE A 93 2.73 6.20 3.19
CA ILE A 93 3.05 5.07 4.05
C ILE A 93 3.39 3.87 3.17
N MET A 94 4.53 3.26 3.43
CA MET A 94 4.96 2.08 2.68
C MET A 94 4.46 0.84 3.38
N LEU A 95 3.88 -0.07 2.61
CA LEU A 95 3.36 -1.34 3.13
C LEU A 95 4.32 -2.44 2.69
N GLU A 96 5.18 -2.85 3.60
CA GLU A 96 6.20 -3.84 3.29
C GLU A 96 5.54 -5.20 3.07
N HIS A 97 5.92 -5.86 1.98
CA HIS A 97 5.26 -7.07 1.49
C HIS A 97 5.10 -8.14 2.56
N ASP A 98 6.20 -8.49 3.23
CA ASP A 98 6.15 -9.62 4.17
C ASP A 98 5.28 -9.30 5.39
N LYS A 99 5.36 -8.08 5.88
CA LYS A 99 4.52 -7.68 7.00
C LYS A 99 3.05 -7.61 6.61
N LEU A 100 2.79 -7.18 5.38
CA LEU A 100 1.43 -7.10 4.87
C LEU A 100 0.80 -8.48 4.76
N ILE A 101 1.55 -9.44 4.22
CA ILE A 101 1.04 -10.79 4.07
C ILE A 101 0.84 -11.46 5.42
N GLN A 102 1.75 -11.20 6.35
CA GLN A 102 1.69 -11.80 7.67
C GLN A 102 0.45 -11.36 8.45
N ASP A 103 0.15 -10.06 8.42
CA ASP A 103 -1.01 -9.54 9.16
C ASP A 103 -1.51 -8.26 8.47
N PRO A 104 -2.31 -8.41 7.42
CA PRO A 104 -2.75 -7.24 6.66
C PRO A 104 -3.60 -6.29 7.48
N ASP A 105 -4.44 -6.80 8.37
CA ASP A 105 -5.31 -5.92 9.15
C ASP A 105 -4.50 -5.07 10.13
N TRP A 106 -3.49 -5.66 10.76
CA TRP A 106 -2.64 -4.91 11.66
C TRP A 106 -1.86 -3.83 10.92
N LEU A 107 -1.22 -4.22 9.81
CA LEU A 107 -0.39 -3.28 9.08
C LEU A 107 -1.21 -2.12 8.51
N ILE A 108 -2.37 -2.42 7.96
CA ILE A 108 -3.25 -1.37 7.44
C ILE A 108 -3.75 -0.47 8.58
N GLY A 109 -4.08 -1.07 9.73
CA GLY A 109 -4.48 -0.28 10.88
C GLY A 109 -3.40 0.70 11.32
N GLU A 110 -2.15 0.26 11.32
CA GLU A 110 -1.03 1.12 11.64
C GLU A 110 -0.84 2.21 10.58
N ALA A 111 -0.97 1.83 9.31
CA ALA A 111 -0.82 2.79 8.22
C ALA A 111 -1.90 3.87 8.28
N LEU A 112 -3.11 3.51 8.66
CA LEU A 112 -4.19 4.49 8.81
C LEU A 112 -3.93 5.44 9.97
N ARG A 113 -3.02 5.09 10.87
CA ARG A 113 -2.58 5.95 11.96
C ARG A 113 -1.27 6.66 11.61
N TYR A 114 -0.88 6.60 10.33
CA TYR A 114 0.32 7.25 9.82
C TYR A 114 1.60 6.63 10.39
N ARG A 115 1.58 5.35 10.70
CA ARG A 115 2.75 4.63 11.20
C ARG A 115 3.32 3.77 10.09
N ASP A 116 4.58 4.04 9.75
CA ASP A 116 5.26 3.33 8.66
C ASP A 116 6.28 2.37 9.28
N HIS A 117 6.06 1.09 9.08
CA HIS A 117 6.93 0.06 9.64
C HIS A 117 7.91 -0.52 8.62
N SER A 118 8.00 0.10 7.46
CA SER A 118 8.79 -0.47 6.36
C SER A 118 10.29 -0.48 6.63
N TRP A 119 10.71 0.34 7.57
CA TRP A 119 12.15 0.46 7.85
C TRP A 119 12.59 -0.30 9.08
N GLU A 120 11.71 -1.05 9.70
CA GLU A 120 12.03 -1.82 10.91
C GLU A 120 12.73 -3.13 10.60
#